data_171dbc157940c4b26c32a542370b3108
#
_entry.id   171dbc157940c4b26c32a542370b3108
#
_cell.length_a   1.000
_cell.length_b   1.000
_cell.length_c   1.000
_cell.angle_alpha   90.00
_cell.angle_beta   90.00
_cell.angle_gamma   90.00
#
_symmetry.space_group_name_H-M   'P 1'
#
loop_
_entity.id
_entity.type
_entity.pdbx_description
1 polymer ?
#
loop_
_entity_poly.entity_id
_entity_poly.type
_entity_poly.pdbx_seq_one_letter_code
_entity_poly.pdbx_strand_id
1 'polypeptide(L)'
;MKKNKLQDQFFEELTKVPIVQVACEKTGVSRNSVYRWRKDDASFCKKMDQALKDGVALVNDMSETQLLTLIKEKNYPAISFWLRHRNDNYKNKLEITTKEESEALTPSQAKIVRNALKLASITKSKSIKRINKEK
;
A
#
# COMPACT_ATOMS: atom_id res chain seq x y z
N MET A 1 21.03 -20.42 -24.43
CA MET A 1 21.16 -21.40 -23.33
C MET A 1 21.67 -20.79 -22.01
N LYS A 2 22.79 -20.07 -21.95
CA LYS A 2 23.30 -19.49 -20.69
C LYS A 2 22.34 -18.45 -20.03
N LYS A 3 21.65 -17.62 -20.82
CA LYS A 3 20.72 -16.59 -20.33
C LYS A 3 19.53 -17.21 -19.58
N ASN A 4 18.91 -18.25 -20.13
CA ASN A 4 17.75 -18.90 -19.52
C ASN A 4 18.12 -19.56 -18.18
N LYS A 5 19.27 -20.24 -18.12
CA LYS A 5 19.76 -20.85 -16.88
C LYS A 5 20.00 -19.82 -15.77
N LEU A 6 20.54 -18.64 -16.12
CA LEU A 6 20.73 -17.53 -15.17
C LEU A 6 19.40 -16.93 -14.70
N GLN A 7 18.41 -16.85 -15.59
CA GLN A 7 17.07 -16.39 -15.21
C GLN A 7 16.38 -17.39 -14.27
N ASP A 8 16.49 -18.69 -14.54
CA ASP A 8 15.90 -19.72 -13.67
C ASP A 8 16.55 -19.72 -12.28
N GLN A 9 17.88 -19.62 -12.20
CA GLN A 9 18.58 -19.47 -10.93
C GLN A 9 18.18 -18.19 -10.18
N PHE A 10 17.98 -17.10 -10.91
CA PHE A 10 17.50 -15.85 -10.33
C PHE A 10 16.10 -15.99 -9.72
N PHE A 11 15.18 -16.69 -10.39
CA PHE A 11 13.85 -16.94 -9.85
C PHE A 11 13.87 -17.84 -8.60
N GLU A 12 14.72 -18.88 -8.60
CA GLU A 12 14.90 -19.74 -7.43
C GLU A 12 15.38 -18.96 -6.21
N GLU A 13 16.40 -18.09 -6.38
CA GLU A 13 16.89 -17.28 -5.27
C GLU A 13 15.88 -16.21 -4.84
N LEU A 14 15.10 -15.66 -5.78
CA LEU A 14 14.06 -14.69 -5.50
C LEU A 14 12.88 -15.31 -4.73
N THR A 15 12.57 -16.58 -4.97
CA THR A 15 11.56 -17.34 -4.21
C THR A 15 12.03 -17.64 -2.78
N LYS A 16 13.33 -17.88 -2.58
CA LYS A 16 13.89 -18.09 -1.22
C LYS A 16 13.94 -16.79 -0.41
N VAL A 17 14.36 -15.71 -1.07
CA VAL A 17 14.46 -14.37 -0.47
C VAL A 17 13.88 -13.35 -1.43
N PRO A 18 12.68 -12.80 -1.16
CA PRO A 18 11.96 -11.93 -2.09
C PRO A 18 12.53 -10.50 -2.14
N ILE A 19 13.85 -10.42 -2.34
CA ILE A 19 14.61 -9.18 -2.47
C ILE A 19 15.48 -9.26 -3.72
N VAL A 20 15.15 -8.44 -4.71
CA VAL A 20 15.81 -8.42 -6.02
C VAL A 20 17.32 -8.25 -5.90
N GLN A 21 17.78 -7.38 -5.00
CA GLN A 21 19.21 -7.14 -4.80
C GLN A 21 19.95 -8.42 -4.36
N VAL A 22 19.40 -9.14 -3.38
CA VAL A 22 19.98 -10.38 -2.85
C VAL A 22 20.03 -11.47 -3.92
N ALA A 23 18.94 -11.62 -4.69
CA ALA A 23 18.91 -12.58 -5.80
C ALA A 23 19.94 -12.23 -6.89
N CYS A 24 20.13 -10.95 -7.20
CA CYS A 24 21.16 -10.47 -8.13
C CYS A 24 22.57 -10.79 -7.64
N GLU A 25 22.87 -10.53 -6.38
CA GLU A 25 24.20 -10.80 -5.80
C GLU A 25 24.53 -12.28 -5.81
N LYS A 26 23.59 -13.14 -5.45
CA LYS A 26 23.78 -14.60 -5.43
C LYS A 26 23.96 -15.21 -6.82
N THR A 27 23.31 -14.64 -7.83
CA THR A 27 23.35 -15.17 -9.20
C THR A 27 24.40 -14.47 -10.09
N GLY A 28 25.03 -13.40 -9.59
CA GLY A 28 25.97 -12.60 -10.35
C GLY A 28 25.33 -11.79 -11.49
N VAL A 29 24.02 -11.59 -11.47
CA VAL A 29 23.29 -10.81 -12.48
C VAL A 29 23.15 -9.36 -12.01
N SER A 30 23.41 -8.40 -12.90
CA SER A 30 23.21 -7.00 -12.56
C SER A 30 21.73 -6.63 -12.47
N ARG A 31 21.37 -5.76 -11.52
CA ARG A 31 19.98 -5.24 -11.41
C ARG A 31 19.49 -4.61 -12.72
N ASN A 32 20.35 -3.89 -13.41
CA ASN A 32 20.01 -3.27 -14.71
C ASN A 32 19.61 -4.33 -15.75
N SER A 33 20.28 -5.49 -15.77
CA SER A 33 19.91 -6.59 -16.65
C SER A 33 18.55 -7.16 -16.30
N VAL A 34 18.26 -7.36 -15.01
CA VAL A 34 16.97 -7.86 -14.53
C VAL A 34 15.83 -6.90 -14.91
N TYR A 35 15.98 -5.61 -14.67
CA TYR A 35 14.94 -4.62 -15.03
C TYR A 35 14.76 -4.46 -16.52
N ARG A 36 15.83 -4.60 -17.31
CA ARG A 36 15.74 -4.65 -18.78
C ARG A 36 14.96 -5.90 -19.23
N TRP A 37 15.27 -7.08 -18.71
CA TRP A 37 14.53 -8.31 -19.04
C TRP A 37 13.06 -8.19 -18.64
N ARG A 38 12.76 -7.60 -17.49
CA ARG A 38 11.38 -7.36 -17.04
C ARG A 38 10.61 -6.45 -18.01
N LYS A 39 11.29 -5.47 -18.60
CA LYS A 39 10.67 -4.53 -19.56
C LYS A 39 10.50 -5.18 -20.95
N ASP A 40 11.48 -5.95 -21.38
CA ASP A 40 11.54 -6.47 -22.74
C ASP A 40 10.82 -7.82 -22.90
N ASP A 41 10.59 -8.55 -21.81
CA ASP A 41 10.02 -9.89 -21.82
C ASP A 41 8.86 -10.04 -20.83
N ALA A 42 7.64 -10.07 -21.36
CA ALA A 42 6.42 -10.23 -20.57
C ALA A 42 6.35 -11.57 -19.81
N SER A 43 6.99 -12.64 -20.35
CA SER A 43 7.06 -13.94 -19.67
C SER A 43 7.98 -13.86 -18.46
N PHE A 44 9.13 -13.21 -18.60
CA PHE A 44 10.05 -12.94 -17.49
C PHE A 44 9.36 -12.10 -16.40
N CYS A 45 8.62 -11.06 -16.79
CA CYS A 45 7.87 -10.22 -15.85
C CYS A 45 6.90 -11.06 -15.00
N LYS A 46 6.08 -11.90 -15.64
CA LYS A 46 5.12 -12.76 -14.94
C LYS A 46 5.81 -13.76 -13.99
N LYS A 47 6.89 -14.40 -14.44
CA LYS A 47 7.67 -15.34 -13.60
C LYS A 47 8.31 -14.62 -12.41
N MET A 48 8.83 -13.42 -12.62
CA MET A 48 9.41 -12.61 -11.55
C MET A 48 8.36 -12.21 -10.50
N ASP A 49 7.19 -11.75 -10.95
CA ASP A 49 6.10 -11.37 -10.05
C ASP A 49 5.57 -12.59 -9.27
N GLN A 50 5.52 -13.76 -9.90
CA GLN A 50 5.15 -15.01 -9.22
C GLN A 50 6.20 -15.42 -8.19
N ALA A 51 7.48 -15.42 -8.55
CA ALA A 51 8.57 -15.75 -7.62
C ALA A 51 8.61 -14.81 -6.40
N LEU A 52 8.32 -13.51 -6.60
CA LEU A 52 8.19 -12.55 -5.50
C LEU A 52 7.01 -12.89 -4.59
N LYS A 53 5.85 -13.23 -5.14
CA LYS A 53 4.67 -13.63 -4.34
C LYS A 53 4.95 -14.89 -3.52
N ASP A 54 5.55 -15.90 -4.15
CA ASP A 54 5.87 -17.17 -3.50
C ASP A 54 6.91 -16.96 -2.39
N GLY A 55 7.91 -16.12 -2.64
CA GLY A 55 8.92 -15.75 -1.65
C GLY A 55 8.34 -14.99 -0.46
N VAL A 56 7.43 -14.05 -0.70
CA VAL A 56 6.73 -13.33 0.39
C VAL A 56 5.87 -14.28 1.21
N ALA A 57 5.15 -15.20 0.57
CA ALA A 57 4.36 -16.21 1.26
C ALA A 57 5.26 -17.10 2.15
N LEU A 58 6.38 -17.57 1.63
CA LEU A 58 7.35 -18.37 2.39
C LEU A 58 7.89 -17.61 3.62
N VAL A 59 8.26 -16.34 3.47
CA VAL A 59 8.73 -15.52 4.60
C VAL A 59 7.64 -15.28 5.63
N ASN A 60 6.39 -15.11 5.20
CA ASN A 60 5.25 -14.98 6.10
C ASN A 60 5.04 -16.25 6.92
N ASP A 61 5.04 -17.43 6.28
CA ASP A 61 4.89 -18.73 6.96
C ASP A 61 6.03 -18.97 7.97
N MET A 62 7.26 -18.65 7.58
CA MET A 62 8.41 -18.72 8.49
C MET A 62 8.25 -17.77 9.67
N SER A 63 7.80 -16.54 9.44
CA SER A 63 7.61 -15.53 10.47
C SER A 63 6.50 -15.93 11.46
N GLU A 64 5.39 -16.45 10.95
CA GLU A 64 4.31 -16.98 11.78
C GLU A 64 4.78 -18.17 12.62
N THR A 65 5.56 -19.06 12.04
CA THR A 65 6.15 -20.20 12.76
C THR A 65 7.06 -19.75 13.91
N GLN A 66 7.93 -18.75 13.67
CA GLN A 66 8.80 -18.18 14.70
C GLN A 66 7.99 -17.47 15.79
N LEU A 67 6.95 -16.74 15.39
CA LEU A 67 6.04 -16.08 16.34
C LEU A 67 5.36 -17.10 17.28
N LEU A 68 4.85 -18.20 16.72
CA LEU A 68 4.24 -19.28 17.51
C LEU A 68 5.25 -19.95 18.45
N THR A 69 6.49 -20.09 18.02
CA THR A 69 7.58 -20.60 18.87
C THR A 69 7.84 -19.67 20.05
N LEU A 70 7.96 -18.37 19.82
CA LEU A 70 8.13 -17.37 20.87
C LEU A 70 6.94 -17.35 21.85
N ILE A 71 5.72 -17.55 21.37
CA ILE A 71 4.52 -17.65 22.22
C ILE A 71 4.62 -18.87 23.15
N LYS A 72 5.07 -20.01 22.63
CA LYS A 72 5.30 -21.23 23.44
C LYS A 72 6.39 -21.00 24.51
N GLU A 73 7.38 -20.20 24.20
CA GLU A 73 8.45 -19.79 25.12
C GLU A 73 8.01 -18.72 26.14
N LYS A 74 6.72 -18.41 26.19
CA LYS A 74 6.13 -17.42 27.12
C LYS A 74 6.67 -15.99 26.92
N ASN A 75 7.06 -15.64 25.68
CA ASN A 75 7.51 -14.30 25.36
C ASN A 75 6.31 -13.33 25.34
N TYR A 76 6.25 -12.42 26.31
CA TYR A 76 5.13 -11.49 26.46
C TYR A 76 4.90 -10.59 25.23
N PRO A 77 5.92 -9.97 24.61
CA PRO A 77 5.75 -9.20 23.38
C PRO A 77 5.10 -10.01 22.25
N ALA A 78 5.50 -11.26 22.05
CA ALA A 78 4.95 -12.15 21.02
C ALA A 78 3.47 -12.48 21.29
N ILE A 79 3.13 -12.80 22.54
CA ILE A 79 1.75 -13.06 22.98
C ILE A 79 0.88 -11.81 22.78
N SER A 80 1.36 -10.66 23.22
CA SER A 80 0.66 -9.38 23.08
C SER A 80 0.44 -9.02 21.61
N PHE A 81 1.46 -9.21 20.75
CA PHE A 81 1.36 -8.98 19.31
C PHE A 81 0.29 -9.88 18.69
N TRP A 82 0.32 -11.17 18.96
CA TRP A 82 -0.67 -12.14 18.45
C TRP A 82 -2.09 -11.76 18.84
N LEU A 83 -2.32 -11.48 20.12
CA LEU A 83 -3.65 -11.12 20.63
C LEU A 83 -4.20 -9.86 19.97
N ARG A 84 -3.38 -8.83 19.82
CA ARG A 84 -3.81 -7.56 19.18
C ARG A 84 -4.19 -7.71 17.72
N HIS A 85 -3.51 -8.60 17.00
CA HIS A 85 -3.71 -8.74 15.54
C HIS A 85 -4.70 -9.85 15.16
N ARG A 86 -4.83 -10.89 15.97
CA ARG A 86 -5.66 -12.07 15.66
C ARG A 86 -6.94 -12.17 16.49
N ASN A 87 -7.01 -11.49 17.63
CA ASN A 87 -8.17 -11.57 18.51
C ASN A 87 -8.87 -10.21 18.62
N ASP A 88 -10.12 -10.14 18.16
CA ASP A 88 -10.90 -8.89 18.11
C ASP A 88 -11.15 -8.27 19.50
N ASN A 89 -11.14 -9.08 20.55
CA ASN A 89 -11.32 -8.60 21.93
C ASN A 89 -10.13 -7.77 22.43
N TYR A 90 -8.95 -7.94 21.82
CA TYR A 90 -7.70 -7.26 22.20
C TYR A 90 -7.23 -6.22 21.17
N LYS A 91 -8.01 -6.01 20.11
CA LYS A 91 -7.72 -4.92 19.15
C LYS A 91 -7.88 -3.58 19.85
N ASN A 92 -6.95 -2.66 19.64
CA ASN A 92 -7.10 -1.28 20.07
C ASN A 92 -8.31 -0.69 19.32
N LYS A 93 -9.46 -0.58 19.98
CA LYS A 93 -10.59 0.18 19.49
C LYS A 93 -10.22 1.65 19.64
N LEU A 94 -9.77 2.28 18.57
CA LEU A 94 -9.78 3.73 18.48
C LEU A 94 -11.25 4.12 18.28
N GLU A 95 -11.96 4.41 19.35
CA GLU A 95 -13.20 5.17 19.26
C GLU A 95 -12.80 6.60 18.88
N ILE A 96 -12.75 6.87 17.59
CA ILE A 96 -12.80 8.24 17.09
C ILE A 96 -14.22 8.69 17.34
N THR A 97 -14.49 9.18 18.54
CA THR A 97 -15.66 10.02 18.78
C THR A 97 -15.38 11.30 18.00
N THR A 98 -15.74 11.33 16.72
CA THR A 98 -16.09 12.60 16.09
C THR A 98 -17.28 13.10 16.89
N LYS A 99 -17.04 13.89 17.92
CA LYS A 99 -18.02 14.88 18.34
C LYS A 99 -18.21 15.75 17.11
N GLU A 100 -19.18 15.39 16.28
CA GLU A 100 -19.88 16.37 15.49
C GLU A 100 -20.59 17.28 16.51
N GLU A 101 -19.86 18.16 17.15
CA GLU A 101 -20.40 19.41 17.58
C GLU A 101 -20.78 20.11 16.28
N SER A 102 -21.97 19.76 15.77
CA SER A 102 -22.70 20.67 14.90
C SER A 102 -23.06 21.86 15.80
N GLU A 103 -22.07 22.69 16.12
CA GLU A 103 -22.36 24.02 16.62
C GLU A 103 -23.18 24.67 15.52
N ALA A 104 -24.48 24.77 15.79
CA ALA A 104 -25.37 25.49 14.92
C ALA A 104 -24.74 26.86 14.70
N LEU A 105 -24.48 27.20 13.44
CA LEU A 105 -23.85 28.45 13.05
C LEU A 105 -24.55 29.61 13.79
N THR A 106 -23.78 30.40 14.48
CA THR A 106 -24.34 31.62 15.12
C THR A 106 -25.02 32.48 14.04
N PRO A 107 -26.02 33.29 14.39
CA PRO A 107 -26.76 34.11 13.41
C PRO A 107 -25.82 34.98 12.54
N SER A 108 -24.68 35.46 13.10
CA SER A 108 -23.68 36.22 12.39
C SER A 108 -22.89 35.36 11.37
N GLN A 109 -22.49 34.14 11.73
CA GLN A 109 -21.83 33.20 10.84
C GLN A 109 -22.76 32.73 9.70
N ALA A 110 -24.03 32.45 10.01
CA ALA A 110 -25.02 32.09 9.00
C ALA A 110 -25.23 33.22 7.98
N LYS A 111 -25.17 34.51 8.42
CA LYS A 111 -25.29 35.66 7.53
C LYS A 111 -24.05 35.77 6.59
N ILE A 112 -22.84 35.51 7.10
CA ILE A 112 -21.60 35.50 6.28
C ILE A 112 -21.67 34.40 5.25
N VAL A 113 -22.06 33.19 5.61
CA VAL A 113 -22.21 32.04 4.70
C VAL A 113 -23.24 32.34 3.59
N ARG A 114 -24.41 32.89 3.93
CA ARG A 114 -25.42 33.28 2.94
C ARG A 114 -24.90 34.34 1.98
N ASN A 115 -24.16 35.34 2.45
CA ASN A 115 -23.57 36.38 1.60
C ASN A 115 -22.51 35.80 0.67
N ALA A 116 -21.64 34.89 1.16
CA ALA A 116 -20.64 34.21 0.34
C ALA A 116 -21.30 33.36 -0.77
N LEU A 117 -22.36 32.63 -0.45
CA LEU A 117 -23.12 31.82 -1.44
C LEU A 117 -23.79 32.71 -2.51
N LYS A 118 -24.36 33.87 -2.14
CA LYS A 118 -24.91 34.83 -3.08
C LYS A 118 -23.83 35.38 -4.02
N LEU A 119 -22.66 35.75 -3.52
CA LEU A 119 -21.54 36.23 -4.35
C LEU A 119 -21.05 35.14 -5.32
N ALA A 120 -20.93 33.89 -4.85
CA ALA A 120 -20.52 32.76 -5.69
C ALA A 120 -21.55 32.47 -6.82
N SER A 121 -22.85 32.60 -6.54
CA SER A 121 -23.90 32.43 -7.58
C SER A 121 -23.90 33.55 -8.63
N ILE A 122 -23.61 34.80 -8.23
CA ILE A 122 -23.52 35.94 -9.13
C ILE A 122 -22.28 35.80 -10.05
N THR A 123 -21.15 35.34 -9.54
CA THR A 123 -19.96 35.12 -10.37
C THR A 123 -20.18 34.04 -11.40
N LYS A 124 -20.89 32.96 -11.05
CA LYS A 124 -21.24 31.87 -11.96
C LYS A 124 -22.18 32.34 -13.09
N SER A 125 -23.15 33.20 -12.80
CA SER A 125 -24.06 33.74 -13.80
C SER A 125 -23.39 34.73 -14.77
N LYS A 126 -22.39 35.49 -14.32
CA LYS A 126 -21.62 36.40 -15.15
C LYS A 126 -20.67 35.67 -16.13
N SER A 127 -20.07 34.57 -15.72
CA SER A 127 -19.21 33.74 -16.58
C SER A 127 -20.03 33.07 -17.71
N ILE A 128 -21.23 32.59 -17.41
CA ILE A 128 -22.12 31.98 -18.41
C ILE A 128 -22.61 33.01 -19.45
N LYS A 129 -22.88 34.24 -19.04
CA LYS A 129 -23.30 35.32 -19.96
C LYS A 129 -22.15 35.79 -20.87
N ARG A 130 -20.89 35.68 -20.48
CA ARG A 130 -19.74 36.00 -21.34
C ARG A 130 -19.53 34.97 -22.46
N ILE A 131 -19.71 33.69 -22.15
CA ILE A 131 -19.54 32.58 -23.11
C ILE A 131 -20.63 32.64 -24.21
N ASN A 132 -21.83 33.11 -23.90
CA ASN A 132 -22.93 33.21 -24.84
C ASN A 132 -22.91 34.50 -25.71
N LYS A 133 -21.97 35.43 -25.45
CA LYS A 133 -21.84 36.69 -26.21
C LYS A 133 -20.74 36.64 -27.30
N GLU A 134 -19.93 35.58 -27.30
CA GLU A 134 -18.84 35.33 -28.28
C GLU A 134 -19.19 34.23 -29.31
N LYS A 135 -20.45 33.90 -29.45
CA LYS A 135 -21.01 33.11 -30.56
C LYS A 135 -21.97 34.01 -31.34
#